data_8bec2614d02ab6b59baf30171cac88bc
#
_entry.id   8bec2614d02ab6b59baf30171cac88bc
#
_cell.length_a   1.000
_cell.length_b   1.000
_cell.length_c   1.000
_cell.angle_alpha   90.00
_cell.angle_beta   90.00
_cell.angle_gamma   90.00
#
_symmetry.space_group_name_H-M   'P 1'
#
loop_
_entity.id
_entity.type
_entity.pdbx_description
1 polymer ?
#
loop_
_entity_poly.entity_id
_entity_poly.type
_entity_poly.pdbx_seq_one_letter_code
_entity_poly.pdbx_strand_id
1 'polypeptide(L)'
;MNSEQQKECALNFLKNFEKPDAKAFENVITDDFEFEMMGRLPGINPVRGKDAFLKGMPATLKAMFPNGLNLKFHTTIGEGPHVAIQAESDTTASNGKKYANRYHFYFLFKGDKIAQVREYNDVNHVREVYMS
;
A
#
# COMPACT_ATOMS: atom_id res chain seq x y z
N MET A 1 -5.59 19.77 -5.46
CA MET A 1 -4.80 19.57 -4.22
C MET A 1 -3.43 20.18 -4.33
N ASN A 2 -2.95 20.80 -3.28
CA ASN A 2 -1.55 21.20 -3.18
C ASN A 2 -0.69 20.02 -2.69
N SER A 3 0.63 20.23 -2.67
CA SER A 3 1.59 19.19 -2.28
C SER A 3 1.35 18.64 -0.88
N GLU A 4 1.04 19.50 0.09
CA GLU A 4 0.79 19.08 1.47
C GLU A 4 -0.49 18.23 1.58
N GLN A 5 -1.53 18.61 0.84
CA GLN A 5 -2.78 17.84 0.82
C GLN A 5 -2.59 16.47 0.16
N GLN A 6 -1.79 16.39 -0.91
CA GLN A 6 -1.45 15.12 -1.56
C GLN A 6 -0.67 14.22 -0.61
N LYS A 7 0.33 14.77 0.07
CA LYS A 7 1.12 14.00 1.05
C LYS A 7 0.25 13.43 2.16
N GLU A 8 -0.67 14.24 2.70
CA GLU A 8 -1.58 13.80 3.75
C GLU A 8 -2.52 12.71 3.24
N CYS A 9 -3.06 12.87 2.04
CA CYS A 9 -3.93 11.89 1.41
C CYS A 9 -3.19 10.54 1.22
N ALA A 10 -1.95 10.59 0.75
CA ALA A 10 -1.14 9.38 0.57
C ALA A 10 -0.82 8.69 1.90
N LEU A 11 -0.48 9.48 2.94
CA LEU A 11 -0.25 8.93 4.28
C LEU A 11 -1.50 8.26 4.84
N ASN A 12 -2.66 8.90 4.69
CA ASN A 12 -3.92 8.34 5.17
C ASN A 12 -4.31 7.07 4.41
N PHE A 13 -4.00 7.00 3.12
CA PHE A 13 -4.18 5.79 2.33
C PHE A 13 -3.42 4.62 2.96
N LEU A 14 -2.15 4.82 3.31
CA LEU A 14 -1.34 3.78 3.93
C LEU A 14 -1.75 3.49 5.37
N LYS A 15 -2.16 4.48 6.14
CA LYS A 15 -2.68 4.27 7.50
C LYS A 15 -3.91 3.37 7.49
N ASN A 16 -4.69 3.41 6.42
CA ASN A 16 -5.86 2.56 6.26
C ASN A 16 -5.50 1.08 6.04
N PHE A 17 -4.23 0.76 5.84
CA PHE A 17 -3.78 -0.63 5.78
C PHE A 17 -3.79 -1.32 7.16
N GLU A 18 -3.79 -0.55 8.25
CA GLU A 18 -3.80 -1.10 9.62
C GLU A 18 -5.12 -1.79 9.96
N LYS A 19 -6.23 -1.15 9.59
CA LYS A 19 -7.59 -1.70 9.73
C LYS A 19 -8.32 -1.43 8.42
N PRO A 20 -8.09 -2.26 7.39
CA PRO A 20 -8.57 -1.96 6.05
C PRO A 20 -10.09 -1.88 5.97
N ASP A 21 -10.58 -0.76 5.46
CA ASP A 21 -11.98 -0.49 5.22
C ASP A 21 -12.15 -0.02 3.77
N ALA A 22 -12.91 -0.77 2.98
CA ALA A 22 -13.14 -0.44 1.58
C ALA A 22 -13.68 0.99 1.40
N LYS A 23 -14.57 1.44 2.29
CA LYS A 23 -15.15 2.79 2.21
C LYS A 23 -14.11 3.90 2.32
N ALA A 24 -13.09 3.71 3.14
CA ALA A 24 -12.03 4.71 3.31
C ALA A 24 -11.14 4.82 2.08
N PHE A 25 -10.98 3.75 1.31
CA PHE A 25 -10.25 3.80 0.04
C PHE A 25 -11.11 4.34 -1.10
N GLU A 26 -12.41 4.04 -1.10
CA GLU A 26 -13.32 4.29 -2.22
C GLU A 26 -13.31 5.72 -2.72
N ASN A 27 -13.29 6.69 -1.81
CA ASN A 27 -13.44 8.10 -2.15
C ASN A 27 -12.12 8.78 -2.54
N VAL A 28 -10.98 8.10 -2.39
CA VAL A 28 -9.67 8.72 -2.60
C VAL A 28 -8.92 8.17 -3.82
N ILE A 29 -9.50 7.18 -4.53
CA ILE A 29 -8.88 6.57 -5.70
C ILE A 29 -9.74 6.76 -6.95
N THR A 30 -9.07 6.78 -8.12
CA THR A 30 -9.75 6.90 -9.41
C THR A 30 -10.40 5.58 -9.82
N ASP A 31 -11.35 5.61 -10.76
CA ASP A 31 -12.01 4.40 -11.26
C ASP A 31 -11.01 3.44 -11.92
N ASP A 32 -9.98 3.96 -12.58
CA ASP A 32 -8.93 3.18 -13.22
C ASP A 32 -7.70 2.97 -12.34
N PHE A 33 -7.86 3.11 -11.03
CA PHE A 33 -6.77 2.97 -10.05
C PHE A 33 -6.00 1.67 -10.23
N GLU A 34 -4.69 1.73 -10.05
CA GLU A 34 -3.83 0.56 -10.06
C GLU A 34 -2.97 0.50 -8.80
N PHE A 35 -2.88 -0.70 -8.22
CA PHE A 35 -1.94 -0.99 -7.14
C PHE A 35 -1.01 -2.10 -7.59
N GLU A 36 0.29 -1.88 -7.48
CA GLU A 36 1.28 -2.88 -7.87
C GLU A 36 2.36 -3.01 -6.81
N MET A 37 2.59 -4.24 -6.34
CA MET A 37 3.79 -4.56 -5.58
C MET A 37 4.90 -4.84 -6.57
N MET A 38 5.95 -4.03 -6.54
CA MET A 38 7.05 -4.14 -7.50
C MET A 38 7.93 -5.33 -7.17
N GLY A 39 8.66 -5.79 -8.16
CA GLY A 39 9.48 -6.99 -8.06
C GLY A 39 8.93 -8.08 -8.98
N ARG A 40 9.48 -9.27 -8.83
CA ARG A 40 9.15 -10.38 -9.76
C ARG A 40 8.80 -11.66 -9.03
N LEU A 41 8.04 -11.55 -7.95
CA LEU A 41 7.55 -12.75 -7.26
C LEU A 41 6.49 -13.44 -8.10
N PRO A 42 6.59 -14.78 -8.30
CA PRO A 42 5.56 -15.53 -9.00
C PRO A 42 4.19 -15.40 -8.32
N GLY A 43 3.14 -15.22 -9.10
CA GLY A 43 1.78 -15.15 -8.58
C GLY A 43 1.36 -13.80 -8.00
N ILE A 44 2.27 -12.82 -7.96
CA ILE A 44 1.95 -11.47 -7.53
C ILE A 44 1.75 -10.60 -8.76
N ASN A 45 0.51 -10.17 -8.98
CA ASN A 45 0.11 -9.40 -10.16
C ASN A 45 -0.43 -8.03 -9.77
N PRO A 46 -0.33 -7.02 -10.67
CA PRO A 46 -0.97 -5.73 -10.42
C PRO A 46 -2.47 -5.88 -10.21
N VAL A 47 -3.01 -5.09 -9.29
CA VAL A 47 -4.46 -4.96 -9.11
C VAL A 47 -4.92 -3.76 -9.92
N ARG A 48 -5.73 -4.00 -10.94
CA ARG A 48 -6.18 -2.96 -11.87
C ARG A 48 -7.66 -2.70 -11.70
N GLY A 49 -7.99 -1.42 -11.53
CA GLY A 49 -9.35 -0.95 -11.36
C GLY A 49 -9.77 -0.83 -9.91
N LYS A 50 -10.57 0.19 -9.66
CA LYS A 50 -11.09 0.50 -8.32
C LYS A 50 -11.89 -0.67 -7.73
N ASP A 51 -12.79 -1.26 -8.52
CA ASP A 51 -13.62 -2.36 -8.04
C ASP A 51 -12.79 -3.57 -7.62
N ALA A 52 -11.80 -3.95 -8.41
CA ALA A 52 -10.93 -5.07 -8.09
C ALA A 52 -10.14 -4.79 -6.80
N PHE A 53 -9.64 -3.57 -6.64
CA PHE A 53 -8.91 -3.19 -5.43
C PHE A 53 -9.80 -3.25 -4.19
N LEU A 54 -11.00 -2.68 -4.25
CA LEU A 54 -11.91 -2.64 -3.11
C LEU A 54 -12.42 -4.02 -2.71
N LYS A 55 -12.61 -4.92 -3.68
CA LYS A 55 -13.06 -6.29 -3.41
C LYS A 55 -11.96 -7.18 -2.85
N GLY A 56 -10.72 -6.97 -3.26
CA GLY A 56 -9.62 -7.88 -2.94
C GLY A 56 -8.69 -7.41 -1.83
N MET A 57 -8.21 -6.17 -1.89
CA MET A 57 -7.12 -5.73 -1.02
C MET A 57 -7.47 -5.67 0.46
N PRO A 58 -8.62 -5.11 0.90
CA PRO A 58 -8.92 -5.10 2.33
C PRO A 58 -8.99 -6.49 2.94
N ALA A 59 -9.61 -7.45 2.25
CA ALA A 59 -9.69 -8.83 2.71
C ALA A 59 -8.32 -9.50 2.76
N THR A 60 -7.48 -9.26 1.74
CA THR A 60 -6.13 -9.81 1.69
C THR A 60 -5.27 -9.28 2.83
N LEU A 61 -5.30 -7.98 3.08
CA LEU A 61 -4.54 -7.37 4.18
C LEU A 61 -4.97 -7.93 5.54
N LYS A 62 -6.27 -8.10 5.76
CA LYS A 62 -6.78 -8.68 7.02
C LYS A 62 -6.33 -10.13 7.19
N ALA A 63 -6.36 -10.90 6.10
CA ALA A 63 -5.96 -12.31 6.13
C ALA A 63 -4.46 -12.48 6.37
N MET A 64 -3.64 -11.67 5.72
CA MET A 64 -2.17 -11.77 5.85
C MET A 64 -1.65 -11.15 7.13
N PHE A 65 -2.23 -10.06 7.58
CA PHE A 65 -1.77 -9.28 8.73
C PHE A 65 -2.93 -8.99 9.67
N PRO A 66 -3.39 -10.00 10.44
CA PRO A 66 -4.58 -9.84 11.27
C PRO A 66 -4.48 -8.76 12.35
N ASN A 67 -3.24 -8.39 12.74
CA ASN A 67 -2.99 -7.34 13.73
C ASN A 67 -2.52 -6.02 13.08
N GLY A 68 -2.68 -5.89 11.76
CA GLY A 68 -2.18 -4.74 11.00
C GLY A 68 -0.68 -4.87 10.71
N LEU A 69 -0.16 -3.94 9.92
CA LEU A 69 1.26 -3.89 9.54
C LEU A 69 2.13 -3.17 10.56
N ASN A 70 1.51 -2.36 11.41
CA ASN A 70 2.21 -1.48 12.35
C ASN A 70 3.24 -0.61 11.62
N LEU A 71 2.77 0.13 10.61
CA LEU A 71 3.64 0.95 9.77
C LEU A 71 4.22 2.12 10.54
N LYS A 72 5.52 2.32 10.36
CA LYS A 72 6.24 3.49 10.83
C LYS A 72 6.68 4.29 9.61
N PHE A 73 6.26 5.55 9.54
CA PHE A 73 6.57 6.42 8.41
C PHE A 73 7.80 7.25 8.71
N HIS A 74 8.72 7.35 7.74
CA HIS A 74 9.97 8.10 7.91
C HIS A 74 9.96 9.40 7.12
N THR A 75 9.93 9.32 5.78
CA THR A 75 10.08 10.49 4.92
C THR A 75 8.94 10.51 3.91
N THR A 76 8.37 11.69 3.70
CA THR A 76 7.36 11.93 2.67
C THR A 76 7.84 13.06 1.77
N ILE A 77 7.89 12.79 0.46
CA ILE A 77 8.36 13.72 -0.57
C ILE A 77 7.25 13.91 -1.59
N GLY A 78 7.02 15.15 -2.01
CA GLY A 78 6.02 15.44 -3.04
C GLY A 78 6.54 16.46 -4.04
N GLU A 79 6.24 16.22 -5.33
CA GLU A 79 6.54 17.13 -6.43
C GLU A 79 5.52 16.90 -7.54
N GLY A 80 4.82 17.98 -7.94
CA GLY A 80 3.76 17.87 -8.94
C GLY A 80 2.71 16.85 -8.52
N PRO A 81 2.32 15.91 -9.41
CA PRO A 81 1.34 14.87 -9.05
C PRO A 81 1.96 13.67 -8.33
N HIS A 82 3.23 13.74 -7.95
CA HIS A 82 3.98 12.60 -7.40
C HIS A 82 4.18 12.73 -5.91
N VAL A 83 3.95 11.64 -5.17
CA VAL A 83 4.29 11.54 -3.76
C VAL A 83 5.05 10.25 -3.53
N ALA A 84 6.12 10.31 -2.74
CA ALA A 84 6.88 9.15 -2.33
C ALA A 84 6.95 9.09 -0.81
N ILE A 85 6.77 7.90 -0.22
CA ILE A 85 6.78 7.71 1.23
C ILE A 85 7.68 6.53 1.56
N GLN A 86 8.64 6.77 2.46
CA GLN A 86 9.46 5.70 3.04
C GLN A 86 8.86 5.27 4.36
N ALA A 87 8.75 3.95 4.54
CA ALA A 87 8.13 3.38 5.74
C ALA A 87 8.71 2.00 6.03
N GLU A 88 8.39 1.48 7.19
CA GLU A 88 8.69 0.09 7.53
C GLU A 88 7.55 -0.52 8.32
N SER A 89 7.40 -1.85 8.22
CA SER A 89 6.44 -2.61 9.01
C SER A 89 7.13 -3.39 10.10
N ASP A 90 6.38 -3.74 11.14
CA ASP A 90 6.87 -4.58 12.22
C ASP A 90 5.68 -5.28 12.86
N THR A 91 5.40 -6.48 12.38
CA THR A 91 4.21 -7.24 12.82
C THR A 91 4.48 -8.74 12.79
N THR A 92 3.51 -9.50 13.23
CA THR A 92 3.49 -10.96 13.09
C THR A 92 2.50 -11.31 11.99
N ALA A 93 2.96 -12.06 10.98
CA ALA A 93 2.12 -12.52 9.88
C ALA A 93 1.10 -13.56 10.35
N SER A 94 0.10 -13.83 9.52
CA SER A 94 -0.95 -14.81 9.82
C SER A 94 -0.44 -16.21 10.09
N ASN A 95 0.72 -16.57 9.55
CA ASN A 95 1.36 -17.87 9.76
C ASN A 95 2.28 -17.91 11.00
N GLY A 96 2.28 -16.86 11.80
CA GLY A 96 3.09 -16.77 13.02
C GLY A 96 4.52 -16.29 12.82
N LYS A 97 4.95 -16.10 11.59
CA LYS A 97 6.30 -15.61 11.30
C LYS A 97 6.38 -14.09 11.48
N LYS A 98 7.57 -13.62 11.86
CA LYS A 98 7.83 -12.19 11.96
C LYS A 98 7.86 -11.57 10.57
N TYR A 99 7.10 -10.48 10.38
CA TYR A 99 7.11 -9.70 9.15
C TYR A 99 7.55 -8.27 9.47
N ALA A 100 8.75 -7.91 9.02
CA ALA A 100 9.35 -6.60 9.25
C ALA A 100 9.99 -6.15 7.93
N ASN A 101 9.22 -5.50 7.07
CA ASN A 101 9.66 -5.11 5.74
C ASN A 101 9.96 -3.61 5.67
N ARG A 102 10.70 -3.22 4.66
CA ARG A 102 11.04 -1.83 4.38
C ARG A 102 10.44 -1.44 3.05
N TYR A 103 9.86 -0.24 2.98
CA TYR A 103 9.07 0.20 1.83
C TYR A 103 9.52 1.54 1.30
N HIS A 104 9.35 1.67 -0.02
CA HIS A 104 9.27 2.95 -0.70
C HIS A 104 7.99 2.91 -1.51
N PHE A 105 6.97 3.67 -1.09
CA PHE A 105 5.69 3.75 -1.80
C PHE A 105 5.71 4.94 -2.74
N TYR A 106 5.26 4.72 -3.96
CA TYR A 106 5.09 5.77 -4.95
C TYR A 106 3.61 5.96 -5.25
N PHE A 107 3.16 7.22 -5.27
CA PHE A 107 1.77 7.61 -5.55
C PHE A 107 1.73 8.56 -6.73
N LEU A 108 0.82 8.30 -7.67
CA LEU A 108 0.50 9.23 -8.75
C LEU A 108 -0.92 9.75 -8.54
N PHE A 109 -1.06 11.07 -8.50
CA PHE A 109 -2.36 11.73 -8.37
C PHE A 109 -2.88 12.20 -9.73
N LYS A 110 -4.20 12.10 -9.91
CA LYS A 110 -4.94 12.74 -10.99
C LYS A 110 -6.00 13.63 -10.33
N GLY A 111 -5.80 14.97 -10.42
CA GLY A 111 -6.62 15.88 -9.65
C GLY A 111 -6.46 15.66 -8.15
N ASP A 112 -7.54 15.40 -7.47
CA ASP A 112 -7.56 15.18 -6.02
C ASP A 112 -7.64 13.69 -5.64
N LYS A 113 -7.42 12.78 -6.58
CA LYS A 113 -7.50 11.34 -6.34
C LYS A 113 -6.21 10.62 -6.72
N ILE A 114 -5.97 9.52 -6.03
CA ILE A 114 -4.83 8.65 -6.30
C ILE A 114 -5.17 7.76 -7.49
N ALA A 115 -4.34 7.81 -8.54
CA ALA A 115 -4.53 7.00 -9.74
C ALA A 115 -3.67 5.75 -9.72
N GLN A 116 -2.53 5.77 -9.03
CA GLN A 116 -1.59 4.67 -9.03
C GLN A 116 -0.81 4.64 -7.73
N VAL A 117 -0.61 3.44 -7.19
CA VAL A 117 0.31 3.19 -6.09
C VAL A 117 1.25 2.07 -6.50
N ARG A 118 2.55 2.30 -6.31
CA ARG A 118 3.58 1.27 -6.49
C ARG A 118 4.29 1.07 -5.18
N GLU A 119 4.29 -0.17 -4.71
CA GLU A 119 4.95 -0.57 -3.48
C GLU A 119 6.28 -1.24 -3.81
N TYR A 120 7.38 -0.59 -3.47
CA TYR A 120 8.71 -1.18 -3.53
C TYR A 120 9.06 -1.66 -2.13
N ASN A 121 9.45 -2.91 -2.00
CA ASN A 121 9.81 -3.50 -0.71
C ASN A 121 10.93 -4.51 -0.86
N ASP A 122 11.31 -5.16 0.23
CA ASP A 122 12.22 -6.30 0.17
C ASP A 122 11.41 -7.56 -0.18
N VAL A 123 11.36 -7.87 -1.47
CA VAL A 123 10.59 -9.02 -1.97
C VAL A 123 11.16 -10.35 -1.48
N ASN A 124 12.46 -10.41 -1.19
CA ASN A 124 13.04 -11.62 -0.61
C ASN A 124 12.45 -11.91 0.77
N HIS A 125 12.22 -10.86 1.56
CA HIS A 125 11.57 -11.02 2.88
C HIS A 125 10.13 -11.51 2.74
N VAL A 126 9.37 -10.99 1.77
CA VAL A 126 8.01 -11.49 1.47
C VAL A 126 8.06 -12.99 1.16
N ARG A 127 9.01 -13.39 0.32
CA ARG A 127 9.19 -14.81 -0.04
C ARG A 127 9.52 -15.67 1.18
N GLU A 128 10.45 -15.22 2.03
CA GLU A 128 10.83 -15.93 3.25
C GLU A 128 9.64 -16.18 4.17
N VAL A 129 8.75 -15.19 4.32
CA VAL A 129 7.62 -15.26 5.23
C VAL A 129 6.48 -16.08 4.64
N TYR A 130 6.15 -15.90 3.37
CA TYR A 130 4.93 -16.48 2.78
C TYR A 130 5.15 -17.61 1.79
N MET A 131 6.36 -17.82 1.27
CA MET A 131 6.63 -18.78 0.21
C MET A 131 7.69 -19.83 0.56
N SER A 132 8.08 -19.88 1.81
CA SER A 132 9.09 -20.86 2.25
C SER A 132 8.57 -21.83 3.29
#